data_c2e6d1ffc302dfb2520cae2368b79a75
#
_entry.id   c2e6d1ffc302dfb2520cae2368b79a75
#
_cell.length_a   1.000
_cell.length_b   1.000
_cell.length_c   1.000
_cell.angle_alpha   90.00
_cell.angle_beta   90.00
_cell.angle_gamma   90.00
#
_symmetry.space_group_name_H-M   'P 1'
#
loop_
_entity.id
_entity.type
_entity.pdbx_description
1 polymer ?
#
loop_
_entity_poly.entity_id
_entity_poly.type
_entity_poly.pdbx_seq_one_letter_code
_entity_poly.pdbx_strand_id
1 'polypeptide(L)'
;MKGKILGILTVLIVLCTCLAFATSDPWWNLGTSKFLQPGNIQNLLNRLSLFGILGVGVAFVIITSGIDLSIGSAVCLSGVLLSILLKVDYQPVESLPVVQVSAAEQSVLLEGASETLKPGMTVRFTGGVGSGVIMTVDSVSAVDQGTLIKVREKLQRDEKDGKLAVAVPVQKLETGETSLVTIPSLAEVKTGDQLQLVKADGAVTTQKITAVTSEGSETRVTLAKNPGDKYGSDAFVILLKRHQRTSIPVAIAIVLLVGMTLGFIHGILVTRVKLQPFVVTLCALLIYRGVSRWLTGDNPAGFGELQEVLGPVASGRVGLAYRGSEMVFGIPIPFFLLTAIGIVAAVFLGRTVLGRYLLALGRNEEAARFSGINTGRVTLIAYVICTAMASLGGMLFALDSTSVSPSSFGNSYELYAIAAAVLGGCSLRGGEGSIFGVIVGTAVMQVLNNMITLLQIPQSLEYPVIGAVILIGVLGDELVRRAAAKRRVRQTAG
;
A
#
# COMPACT_ATOMS: atom_id res chain seq x y z
N MET A 1 -6.29 -35.20 7.77
CA MET A 1 -5.72 -34.05 7.05
C MET A 1 -5.33 -34.37 5.61
N LYS A 2 -4.49 -35.39 5.32
CA LYS A 2 -4.04 -35.68 3.93
C LYS A 2 -5.20 -35.87 2.94
N GLY A 3 -6.28 -36.58 3.29
CA GLY A 3 -7.45 -36.77 2.42
C GLY A 3 -8.23 -35.49 2.09
N LYS A 4 -8.34 -34.55 3.04
CA LYS A 4 -9.00 -33.24 2.81
C LYS A 4 -8.19 -32.41 1.81
N ILE A 5 -6.88 -32.32 2.00
CA ILE A 5 -5.98 -31.58 1.09
C ILE A 5 -6.03 -32.15 -0.32
N LEU A 6 -6.01 -33.48 -0.44
CA LEU A 6 -6.14 -34.16 -1.74
C LEU A 6 -7.47 -33.83 -2.43
N GLY A 7 -8.58 -33.82 -1.68
CA GLY A 7 -9.90 -33.43 -2.21
C GLY A 7 -9.91 -32.01 -2.75
N ILE A 8 -9.35 -31.03 -2.02
CA ILE A 8 -9.32 -29.63 -2.46
C ILE A 8 -8.40 -29.46 -3.68
N LEU A 9 -7.25 -30.17 -3.70
CA LEU A 9 -6.37 -30.18 -4.86
C LEU A 9 -7.06 -30.76 -6.10
N THR A 10 -7.85 -31.82 -5.93
CA THR A 10 -8.65 -32.38 -7.02
C THR A 10 -9.69 -31.36 -7.53
N VAL A 11 -10.38 -30.65 -6.65
CA VAL A 11 -11.30 -29.57 -7.02
C VAL A 11 -10.56 -28.47 -7.80
N LEU A 12 -9.39 -28.03 -7.35
CA LEU A 12 -8.59 -27.05 -8.05
C LEU A 12 -8.20 -27.52 -9.45
N ILE A 13 -7.72 -28.76 -9.60
CA ILE A 13 -7.34 -29.32 -10.89
C ILE A 13 -8.55 -29.39 -11.83
N VAL A 14 -9.69 -29.89 -11.34
CA VAL A 14 -10.92 -29.96 -12.14
C VAL A 14 -11.37 -28.58 -12.58
N LEU A 15 -11.41 -27.59 -11.69
CA LEU A 15 -11.77 -26.22 -12.03
C LEU A 15 -10.82 -25.62 -13.08
N CYS A 16 -9.51 -25.75 -12.91
CA CYS A 16 -8.53 -25.28 -13.88
C CYS A 16 -8.70 -25.94 -15.24
N THR A 17 -8.94 -27.27 -15.25
CA THR A 17 -9.15 -28.04 -16.49
C THR A 17 -10.43 -27.60 -17.19
N CYS A 18 -11.55 -27.55 -16.47
CA CYS A 18 -12.83 -27.07 -17.02
C CYS A 18 -12.69 -25.65 -17.60
N LEU A 19 -12.03 -24.75 -16.87
CA LEU A 19 -11.86 -23.37 -17.31
C LEU A 19 -10.93 -23.25 -18.52
N ALA A 20 -9.87 -24.08 -18.59
CA ALA A 20 -9.00 -24.13 -19.76
C ALA A 20 -9.79 -24.52 -21.03
N PHE A 21 -10.63 -25.53 -20.96
CA PHE A 21 -11.48 -25.93 -22.09
C PHE A 21 -12.58 -24.90 -22.39
N ALA A 22 -13.26 -24.40 -21.37
CA ALA A 22 -14.37 -23.44 -21.54
C ALA A 22 -13.93 -22.10 -22.15
N THR A 23 -12.64 -21.75 -22.04
CA THR A 23 -12.08 -20.50 -22.58
C THR A 23 -11.26 -20.70 -23.86
N SER A 24 -11.23 -21.91 -24.43
CA SER A 24 -10.57 -22.24 -25.69
C SER A 24 -11.54 -22.12 -26.86
N ASP A 25 -11.05 -21.67 -28.01
CA ASP A 25 -11.80 -21.61 -29.27
C ASP A 25 -10.91 -22.09 -30.43
N PRO A 26 -11.21 -23.26 -31.04
CA PRO A 26 -12.25 -24.24 -30.63
C PRO A 26 -11.91 -24.91 -29.29
N TRP A 27 -12.93 -25.42 -28.57
CA TRP A 27 -12.82 -25.91 -27.19
C TRP A 27 -11.78 -27.02 -26.96
N TRP A 28 -11.38 -27.76 -28.01
CA TRP A 28 -10.29 -28.78 -27.93
C TRP A 28 -8.89 -28.25 -28.14
N ASN A 29 -8.73 -26.97 -28.55
CA ASN A 29 -7.42 -26.36 -28.78
C ASN A 29 -6.98 -25.55 -27.54
N LEU A 30 -6.33 -26.19 -26.59
CA LEU A 30 -5.82 -25.53 -25.38
C LEU A 30 -4.82 -24.39 -25.66
N GLY A 31 -4.21 -24.34 -26.84
CA GLY A 31 -3.33 -23.25 -27.24
C GLY A 31 -4.05 -21.90 -27.40
N THR A 32 -5.36 -21.91 -27.59
CA THR A 32 -6.19 -20.71 -27.71
C THR A 32 -6.84 -20.30 -26.38
N SER A 33 -6.66 -21.09 -25.31
CA SER A 33 -7.27 -20.87 -24.01
C SER A 33 -6.88 -19.53 -23.40
N LYS A 34 -7.85 -18.66 -23.16
CA LYS A 34 -7.64 -17.39 -22.45
C LYS A 34 -7.17 -17.63 -21.00
N PHE A 35 -7.62 -18.72 -20.38
CA PHE A 35 -7.19 -19.09 -19.03
C PHE A 35 -5.68 -19.39 -18.98
N LEU A 36 -5.15 -20.15 -19.97
CA LEU A 36 -3.75 -20.57 -20.02
C LEU A 36 -2.79 -19.50 -20.58
N GLN A 37 -3.30 -18.35 -21.01
CA GLN A 37 -2.44 -17.26 -21.46
C GLN A 37 -1.44 -16.86 -20.38
N PRO A 38 -0.16 -16.62 -20.71
CA PRO A 38 0.89 -16.27 -19.77
C PRO A 38 0.51 -15.10 -18.85
N GLY A 39 -0.06 -14.04 -19.40
CA GLY A 39 -0.49 -12.87 -18.63
C GLY A 39 -1.59 -13.19 -17.62
N ASN A 40 -2.54 -14.08 -17.96
CA ASN A 40 -3.60 -14.49 -17.04
C ASN A 40 -3.04 -15.32 -15.88
N ILE A 41 -2.18 -16.30 -16.17
CA ILE A 41 -1.53 -17.12 -15.12
C ILE A 41 -0.66 -16.26 -14.21
N GLN A 42 0.09 -15.29 -14.76
CA GLN A 42 0.89 -14.35 -13.98
C GLN A 42 0.01 -13.52 -13.03
N ASN A 43 -1.10 -12.99 -13.52
CA ASN A 43 -2.05 -12.21 -12.70
C ASN A 43 -2.70 -13.09 -11.63
N LEU A 44 -3.06 -14.33 -11.97
CA LEU A 44 -3.59 -15.29 -11.01
C LEU A 44 -2.59 -15.59 -9.89
N LEU A 45 -1.30 -15.81 -10.24
CA LEU A 45 -0.23 -16.02 -9.26
C LEU A 45 0.00 -14.78 -8.39
N ASN A 46 -0.09 -13.57 -8.95
CA ASN A 46 0.02 -12.35 -8.18
C ASN A 46 -1.13 -12.25 -7.15
N ARG A 47 -2.38 -12.40 -7.60
CA ARG A 47 -3.56 -12.39 -6.74
C ARG A 47 -3.51 -13.49 -5.68
N LEU A 48 -3.11 -14.72 -6.06
CA LEU A 48 -2.88 -15.82 -5.13
C LEU A 48 -1.90 -15.43 -4.05
N SER A 49 -0.82 -14.72 -4.41
CA SER A 49 0.21 -14.33 -3.45
C SER A 49 -0.30 -13.33 -2.44
N LEU A 50 -0.99 -12.29 -2.89
CA LEU A 50 -1.51 -11.24 -2.03
C LEU A 50 -2.56 -11.77 -1.06
N PHE A 51 -3.58 -12.48 -1.56
CA PHE A 51 -4.61 -13.08 -0.73
C PHE A 51 -4.09 -14.27 0.09
N GLY A 52 -3.10 -15.01 -0.42
CA GLY A 52 -2.47 -16.12 0.30
C GLY A 52 -1.77 -15.67 1.58
N ILE A 53 -1.11 -14.51 1.58
CA ILE A 53 -0.51 -13.91 2.78
C ILE A 53 -1.59 -13.64 3.83
N LEU A 54 -2.74 -13.05 3.43
CA LEU A 54 -3.87 -12.82 4.33
C LEU A 54 -4.44 -14.14 4.85
N GLY A 55 -4.61 -15.11 3.95
CA GLY A 55 -5.10 -16.46 4.28
C GLY A 55 -4.22 -17.18 5.30
N VAL A 56 -2.90 -17.11 5.16
CA VAL A 56 -1.93 -17.65 6.14
C VAL A 56 -2.11 -16.96 7.49
N GLY A 57 -2.25 -15.63 7.52
CA GLY A 57 -2.47 -14.87 8.76
C GLY A 57 -3.75 -15.31 9.49
N VAL A 58 -4.88 -15.32 8.77
CA VAL A 58 -6.18 -15.67 9.37
C VAL A 58 -6.24 -17.13 9.83
N ALA A 59 -5.50 -18.03 9.18
CA ALA A 59 -5.46 -19.45 9.57
C ALA A 59 -5.03 -19.63 11.02
N PHE A 60 -4.08 -18.85 11.53
CA PHE A 60 -3.64 -18.91 12.93
C PHE A 60 -4.77 -18.58 13.90
N VAL A 61 -5.58 -17.55 13.58
CA VAL A 61 -6.73 -17.16 14.41
C VAL A 61 -7.83 -18.21 14.32
N ILE A 62 -8.15 -18.73 13.13
CA ILE A 62 -9.17 -19.78 12.96
C ILE A 62 -8.77 -21.06 13.71
N ILE A 63 -7.50 -21.44 13.66
CA ILE A 63 -6.99 -22.64 14.39
C ILE A 63 -7.22 -22.49 15.90
N THR A 64 -7.20 -21.29 16.47
CA THR A 64 -7.52 -21.04 17.89
C THR A 64 -9.02 -20.84 18.17
N SER A 65 -9.91 -21.20 17.25
CA SER A 65 -11.36 -20.98 17.34
C SER A 65 -11.77 -19.50 17.34
N GLY A 66 -10.89 -18.60 16.94
CA GLY A 66 -11.14 -17.18 16.78
C GLY A 66 -11.60 -16.83 15.36
N ILE A 67 -12.15 -15.64 15.22
CA ILE A 67 -12.46 -15.03 13.92
C ILE A 67 -11.90 -13.61 13.94
N ASP A 68 -11.27 -13.18 12.87
CA ASP A 68 -10.80 -11.80 12.71
C ASP A 68 -11.45 -11.17 11.48
N LEU A 69 -12.40 -10.27 11.72
CA LEU A 69 -13.10 -9.51 10.69
C LEU A 69 -12.40 -8.19 10.34
N SER A 70 -11.37 -7.81 11.09
CA SER A 70 -10.70 -6.53 10.90
C SER A 70 -9.68 -6.54 9.76
N ILE A 71 -9.37 -7.71 9.19
CA ILE A 71 -8.29 -7.92 8.21
C ILE A 71 -8.38 -6.92 7.05
N GLY A 72 -9.55 -6.79 6.42
CA GLY A 72 -9.73 -5.91 5.27
C GLY A 72 -9.51 -4.43 5.61
N SER A 73 -9.98 -3.99 6.77
CA SER A 73 -9.74 -2.62 7.26
C SER A 73 -8.30 -2.42 7.75
N ALA A 74 -7.64 -3.44 8.30
CA ALA A 74 -6.22 -3.40 8.64
C ALA A 74 -5.34 -3.31 7.38
N VAL A 75 -5.71 -4.02 6.30
CA VAL A 75 -5.10 -3.89 4.96
C VAL A 75 -5.20 -2.45 4.46
N CYS A 76 -6.40 -1.85 4.55
CA CYS A 76 -6.63 -0.46 4.17
C CYS A 76 -5.78 0.51 4.99
N LEU A 77 -5.82 0.40 6.32
CA LEU A 77 -5.06 1.26 7.21
C LEU A 77 -3.55 1.17 6.96
N SER A 78 -3.04 -0.04 6.72
CA SER A 78 -1.62 -0.26 6.42
C SER A 78 -1.20 0.39 5.10
N GLY A 79 -2.03 0.29 4.05
CA GLY A 79 -1.79 0.97 2.79
C GLY A 79 -1.83 2.49 2.91
N VAL A 80 -2.80 3.04 3.65
CA VAL A 80 -2.91 4.47 3.95
C VAL A 80 -1.69 4.97 4.73
N LEU A 81 -1.31 4.26 5.80
CA LEU A 81 -0.14 4.64 6.60
C LEU A 81 1.14 4.61 5.77
N LEU A 82 1.33 3.58 4.94
CA LEU A 82 2.49 3.51 4.07
C LEU A 82 2.55 4.70 3.11
N SER A 83 1.43 5.06 2.47
CA SER A 83 1.37 6.18 1.54
C SER A 83 1.66 7.53 2.23
N ILE A 84 1.15 7.75 3.44
CA ILE A 84 1.39 8.97 4.22
C ILE A 84 2.85 9.07 4.67
N LEU A 85 3.44 7.97 5.16
CA LEU A 85 4.83 7.93 5.61
C LEU A 85 5.80 8.12 4.46
N LEU A 86 5.49 7.58 3.28
CA LEU A 86 6.32 7.67 2.09
C LEU A 86 6.05 8.93 1.25
N LYS A 87 5.14 9.80 1.68
CA LYS A 87 4.82 11.01 0.94
C LYS A 87 6.07 11.83 0.68
N VAL A 88 6.26 12.20 -0.58
CA VAL A 88 7.29 13.14 -1.01
C VAL A 88 6.64 14.48 -1.18
N ASP A 89 7.10 15.44 -0.41
CA ASP A 89 6.71 16.84 -0.52
C ASP A 89 7.85 17.61 -1.20
N TYR A 90 7.51 18.58 -2.03
CA TYR A 90 8.47 19.49 -2.66
C TYR A 90 8.35 20.84 -2.00
N GLN A 91 9.45 21.29 -1.41
CA GLN A 91 9.50 22.58 -0.72
C GLN A 91 10.54 23.48 -1.40
N PRO A 92 10.27 24.79 -1.55
CA PRO A 92 11.27 25.71 -2.03
C PRO A 92 12.55 25.61 -1.18
N VAL A 93 13.71 25.61 -1.83
CA VAL A 93 15.02 25.50 -1.13
C VAL A 93 15.20 26.63 -0.14
N GLU A 94 14.80 27.84 -0.54
CA GLU A 94 14.79 29.01 0.33
C GLU A 94 13.34 29.51 0.45
N SER A 95 12.70 29.17 1.56
CA SER A 95 11.38 29.66 1.91
C SER A 95 11.39 30.21 3.32
N LEU A 96 10.96 31.45 3.45
CA LEU A 96 10.87 32.16 4.73
C LEU A 96 9.39 32.31 5.10
N PRO A 97 8.99 31.93 6.34
CA PRO A 97 7.63 32.16 6.80
C PRO A 97 7.34 33.67 6.85
N VAL A 98 6.16 34.04 6.37
CA VAL A 98 5.68 35.42 6.42
C VAL A 98 4.79 35.59 7.64
N VAL A 99 5.09 36.55 8.48
CA VAL A 99 4.31 36.90 9.66
C VAL A 99 3.21 37.88 9.29
N GLN A 100 3.55 38.90 8.48
CA GLN A 100 2.60 39.93 8.08
C GLN A 100 3.04 40.59 6.76
N VAL A 101 2.06 40.88 5.92
CA VAL A 101 2.19 41.70 4.72
C VAL A 101 1.45 43.00 4.96
N SER A 102 2.10 44.16 4.75
CA SER A 102 1.50 45.47 4.83
C SER A 102 1.48 46.12 3.44
N ALA A 103 0.29 46.25 2.90
CA ALA A 103 0.08 46.90 1.61
C ALA A 103 0.33 48.42 1.70
N ALA A 104 0.03 49.03 2.87
CA ALA A 104 0.22 50.48 3.08
C ALA A 104 1.72 50.85 3.10
N GLU A 105 2.54 50.02 3.68
CA GLU A 105 4.00 50.23 3.81
C GLU A 105 4.81 49.55 2.71
N GLN A 106 4.17 48.81 1.81
CA GLN A 106 4.83 47.99 0.78
C GLN A 106 5.90 47.08 1.38
N SER A 107 5.60 46.50 2.53
CA SER A 107 6.55 45.73 3.34
C SER A 107 6.01 44.34 3.70
N VAL A 108 6.94 43.40 3.87
CA VAL A 108 6.66 42.02 4.31
C VAL A 108 7.55 41.74 5.51
N LEU A 109 6.94 41.35 6.62
CA LEU A 109 7.62 40.91 7.82
C LEU A 109 7.79 39.38 7.77
N LEU A 110 9.02 38.92 7.84
CA LEU A 110 9.40 37.51 7.85
C LEU A 110 9.77 37.06 9.26
N GLU A 111 9.48 35.80 9.57
CA GLU A 111 9.85 35.17 10.83
C GLU A 111 11.37 34.87 10.86
N GLY A 112 12.07 35.39 11.84
CA GLY A 112 13.49 35.15 12.02
C GLY A 112 14.44 36.03 11.19
N ALA A 113 15.72 35.89 11.42
CA ALA A 113 16.78 36.62 10.67
C ALA A 113 17.07 35.88 9.36
N SER A 114 17.10 36.61 8.25
CA SER A 114 17.51 36.08 6.95
C SER A 114 18.81 36.71 6.49
N GLU A 115 19.88 35.91 6.43
CA GLU A 115 21.17 36.34 5.85
C GLU A 115 21.20 36.16 4.32
N THR A 116 20.22 35.47 3.76
CA THR A 116 20.19 35.12 2.33
C THR A 116 19.54 36.17 1.45
N LEU A 117 18.60 36.95 1.99
CA LEU A 117 17.91 37.99 1.24
C LEU A 117 18.77 39.25 1.09
N LYS A 118 18.88 39.72 -0.16
CA LYS A 118 19.61 40.95 -0.52
C LYS A 118 18.73 41.86 -1.38
N PRO A 119 18.92 43.16 -1.33
CA PRO A 119 18.29 44.11 -2.24
C PRO A 119 18.55 43.71 -3.69
N GLY A 120 17.52 43.82 -4.54
CA GLY A 120 17.55 43.39 -5.94
C GLY A 120 17.17 41.93 -6.20
N MET A 121 17.03 41.09 -5.18
CA MET A 121 16.54 39.73 -5.35
C MET A 121 15.06 39.69 -5.68
N THR A 122 14.67 38.71 -6.46
CA THR A 122 13.27 38.43 -6.79
C THR A 122 12.74 37.35 -5.85
N VAL A 123 11.57 37.59 -5.32
CA VAL A 123 10.89 36.69 -4.39
C VAL A 123 9.45 36.45 -4.84
N ARG A 124 8.91 35.30 -4.51
CA ARG A 124 7.51 34.95 -4.80
C ARG A 124 6.79 34.62 -3.51
N PHE A 125 5.63 35.23 -3.32
CA PHE A 125 4.73 34.87 -2.24
C PHE A 125 3.99 33.57 -2.58
N THR A 126 4.10 32.56 -1.72
CA THR A 126 3.46 31.26 -1.88
C THR A 126 2.63 30.94 -0.64
N GLY A 127 1.35 30.64 -0.83
CA GLY A 127 0.41 30.41 0.27
C GLY A 127 -0.35 31.68 0.65
N GLY A 128 -1.59 31.53 1.08
CA GLY A 128 -2.52 32.64 1.32
C GLY A 128 -3.26 33.14 0.06
N VAL A 129 -4.08 34.17 0.21
CA VAL A 129 -4.95 34.69 -0.86
C VAL A 129 -4.14 35.45 -1.95
N GLY A 130 -2.93 35.93 -1.65
CA GLY A 130 -2.00 36.59 -2.58
C GLY A 130 -0.98 35.65 -3.25
N SER A 131 -1.20 34.37 -3.18
CA SER A 131 -0.30 33.37 -3.75
C SER A 131 -0.04 33.58 -5.23
N GLY A 132 1.23 33.74 -5.59
CA GLY A 132 1.69 33.85 -6.98
C GLY A 132 2.30 35.21 -7.37
N VAL A 133 2.23 36.21 -6.53
CA VAL A 133 2.83 37.52 -6.82
C VAL A 133 4.36 37.42 -6.76
N ILE A 134 5.01 37.87 -7.84
CA ILE A 134 6.47 38.00 -7.91
C ILE A 134 6.81 39.43 -7.51
N MET A 135 7.80 39.58 -6.65
CA MET A 135 8.20 40.88 -6.08
C MET A 135 9.72 41.00 -6.10
N THR A 136 10.20 42.21 -6.29
CA THR A 136 11.63 42.54 -6.18
C THR A 136 11.90 43.20 -4.84
N VAL A 137 12.85 42.69 -4.10
CA VAL A 137 13.27 43.22 -2.82
C VAL A 137 13.98 44.55 -3.04
N ASP A 138 13.47 45.61 -2.43
CA ASP A 138 14.08 46.95 -2.50
C ASP A 138 15.06 47.17 -1.34
N SER A 139 14.67 46.81 -0.13
CA SER A 139 15.54 46.90 1.04
C SER A 139 15.24 45.77 2.04
N VAL A 140 16.25 45.42 2.81
CA VAL A 140 16.18 44.40 3.88
C VAL A 140 16.65 45.04 5.18
N SER A 141 15.87 44.93 6.24
CA SER A 141 16.20 45.42 7.58
C SER A 141 15.85 44.39 8.64
N ALA A 142 16.77 44.21 9.60
CA ALA A 142 16.49 43.39 10.77
C ALA A 142 15.66 44.20 11.77
N VAL A 143 14.62 43.56 12.32
CA VAL A 143 13.73 44.11 13.34
C VAL A 143 13.61 43.11 14.49
N ASP A 144 13.15 43.55 15.65
CA ASP A 144 13.05 42.70 16.86
C ASP A 144 12.24 41.42 16.65
N GLN A 145 11.28 41.43 15.71
CA GLN A 145 10.40 40.29 15.40
C GLN A 145 10.83 39.48 14.18
N GLY A 146 11.97 39.81 13.54
CA GLY A 146 12.44 39.09 12.35
C GLY A 146 13.11 39.97 11.31
N THR A 147 12.86 39.70 10.05
CA THR A 147 13.38 40.45 8.91
C THR A 147 12.24 41.18 8.18
N LEU A 148 12.36 42.52 8.10
CA LEU A 148 11.45 43.35 7.34
C LEU A 148 12.04 43.59 5.94
N ILE A 149 11.31 43.23 4.92
CA ILE A 149 11.64 43.55 3.51
C ILE A 149 10.67 44.57 2.95
N LYS A 150 11.19 45.54 2.21
CA LYS A 150 10.38 46.41 1.34
C LYS A 150 10.47 45.90 -0.07
N VAL A 151 9.33 45.96 -0.80
CA VAL A 151 9.22 45.46 -2.18
C VAL A 151 8.86 46.61 -3.12
N ARG A 152 9.28 46.51 -4.39
CA ARG A 152 9.01 47.53 -5.41
C ARG A 152 7.61 47.47 -5.97
N GLU A 153 7.11 46.24 -6.09
CA GLU A 153 5.77 45.98 -6.66
C GLU A 153 4.68 46.34 -5.65
N LYS A 154 3.59 46.89 -6.17
CA LYS A 154 2.48 47.35 -5.33
C LYS A 154 1.70 46.19 -4.75
N LEU A 155 1.81 45.99 -3.41
CA LEU A 155 1.00 45.07 -2.67
C LEU A 155 -0.46 45.52 -2.61
N GLN A 156 -1.40 44.62 -2.91
CA GLN A 156 -2.81 44.96 -3.04
C GLN A 156 -3.61 44.78 -1.74
N ARG A 157 -3.14 43.95 -0.82
CA ARG A 157 -3.84 43.63 0.42
C ARG A 157 -2.86 43.28 1.55
N ASP A 158 -3.31 43.51 2.78
CA ASP A 158 -2.66 43.00 3.97
C ASP A 158 -2.99 41.53 4.11
N GLU A 159 -1.97 40.73 4.39
CA GLU A 159 -2.11 39.28 4.58
C GLU A 159 -1.33 38.84 5.81
N LYS A 160 -1.80 37.76 6.42
CA LYS A 160 -1.11 37.04 7.49
C LYS A 160 -0.94 35.61 7.05
N ASP A 161 0.15 35.00 7.44
CA ASP A 161 0.49 33.60 7.19
C ASP A 161 0.70 33.26 5.70
N GLY A 162 1.95 33.14 5.32
CA GLY A 162 2.37 32.73 3.98
C GLY A 162 3.83 32.31 3.99
N LYS A 163 4.35 31.99 2.83
CA LYS A 163 5.76 31.70 2.62
C LYS A 163 6.30 32.53 1.48
N LEU A 164 7.50 33.07 1.68
CA LEU A 164 8.23 33.77 0.64
C LEU A 164 9.30 32.85 0.10
N ALA A 165 9.26 32.56 -1.20
CA ALA A 165 10.27 31.73 -1.87
C ALA A 165 11.18 32.63 -2.71
N VAL A 166 12.48 32.38 -2.68
CA VAL A 166 13.44 33.08 -3.55
C VAL A 166 13.29 32.57 -4.97
N ALA A 167 13.12 33.48 -5.91
CA ALA A 167 13.02 33.20 -7.34
C ALA A 167 14.28 33.73 -8.05
N VAL A 168 14.89 32.89 -8.85
CA VAL A 168 16.14 33.20 -9.57
C VAL A 168 15.82 33.43 -11.05
N PRO A 169 16.36 34.49 -11.68
CA PRO A 169 16.12 34.71 -13.09
C PRO A 169 16.74 33.62 -13.96
N VAL A 170 16.03 33.21 -15.01
CA VAL A 170 16.55 32.30 -16.04
C VAL A 170 17.54 33.08 -16.89
N GLN A 171 18.78 32.60 -16.98
CA GLN A 171 19.79 33.21 -17.85
C GLN A 171 19.60 32.73 -19.30
N LYS A 172 19.36 31.42 -19.49
CA LYS A 172 19.14 30.83 -20.80
C LYS A 172 18.19 29.64 -20.68
N LEU A 173 17.25 29.56 -21.62
CA LEU A 173 16.38 28.40 -21.79
C LEU A 173 16.56 27.88 -23.23
N GLU A 174 17.07 26.67 -23.36
CA GLU A 174 17.16 25.97 -24.64
C GLU A 174 16.08 24.90 -24.71
N THR A 175 15.16 25.07 -25.65
CA THR A 175 14.06 24.14 -25.86
C THR A 175 14.40 23.20 -27.02
N GLY A 176 14.37 21.88 -26.75
CA GLY A 176 14.63 20.81 -27.70
C GLY A 176 13.93 19.54 -27.27
N GLU A 177 14.41 18.37 -27.68
CA GLU A 177 13.92 17.09 -27.13
C GLU A 177 14.13 17.01 -25.60
N THR A 178 15.22 17.59 -25.11
CA THR A 178 15.48 17.87 -23.69
C THR A 178 15.68 19.35 -23.49
N SER A 179 14.93 19.96 -22.58
CA SER A 179 15.06 21.39 -22.28
C SER A 179 16.15 21.62 -21.25
N LEU A 180 17.05 22.55 -21.55
CA LEU A 180 18.17 22.95 -20.71
C LEU A 180 17.91 24.35 -20.14
N VAL A 181 17.92 24.48 -18.83
CA VAL A 181 17.80 25.77 -18.14
C VAL A 181 19.12 26.11 -17.49
N THR A 182 19.66 27.28 -17.84
CA THR A 182 20.86 27.84 -17.18
C THR A 182 20.41 28.86 -16.14
N ILE A 183 20.84 28.67 -14.91
CA ILE A 183 20.55 29.53 -13.77
C ILE A 183 21.87 29.92 -13.10
N PRO A 184 21.93 31.06 -12.38
CA PRO A 184 23.07 31.38 -11.52
C PRO A 184 23.30 30.24 -10.52
N SER A 185 24.57 30.04 -10.13
CA SER A 185 24.92 28.96 -9.18
C SER A 185 24.13 29.10 -7.88
N LEU A 186 23.22 28.16 -7.68
CA LEU A 186 22.48 27.96 -6.44
C LEU A 186 23.08 26.76 -5.72
N ALA A 187 23.26 26.87 -4.42
CA ALA A 187 23.73 25.77 -3.61
C ALA A 187 22.80 24.56 -3.70
N GLU A 188 23.39 23.39 -3.98
CA GLU A 188 22.77 22.06 -3.83
C GLU A 188 21.52 21.69 -4.67
N VAL A 189 21.52 21.98 -5.96
CA VAL A 189 20.56 21.37 -6.90
C VAL A 189 20.94 19.90 -7.13
N LYS A 190 19.99 18.99 -6.96
CA LYS A 190 20.21 17.54 -7.17
C LYS A 190 19.27 16.97 -8.23
N THR A 191 19.72 15.93 -8.90
CA THR A 191 18.84 15.12 -9.75
C THR A 191 17.68 14.57 -8.93
N GLY A 192 16.46 14.73 -9.43
CA GLY A 192 15.23 14.34 -8.73
C GLY A 192 14.51 15.48 -8.03
N ASP A 193 15.16 16.64 -7.83
CA ASP A 193 14.49 17.87 -7.42
C ASP A 193 13.54 18.36 -8.53
N GLN A 194 12.67 19.28 -8.20
CA GLN A 194 11.79 19.93 -9.18
C GLN A 194 12.15 21.38 -9.36
N LEU A 195 11.96 21.86 -10.57
CA LEU A 195 12.16 23.24 -10.94
C LEU A 195 10.81 23.81 -11.35
N GLN A 196 10.38 24.88 -10.66
CA GLN A 196 9.19 25.62 -10.98
C GLN A 196 9.55 26.86 -11.77
N LEU A 197 9.16 26.89 -13.04
CA LEU A 197 9.26 28.07 -13.88
C LEU A 197 8.04 28.95 -13.67
N VAL A 198 8.28 30.24 -13.39
CA VAL A 198 7.25 31.21 -13.09
C VAL A 198 7.46 32.42 -13.99
N LYS A 199 6.40 32.88 -14.65
CA LYS A 199 6.39 34.13 -15.42
C LYS A 199 5.85 35.31 -14.61
N ALA A 200 6.16 36.51 -15.04
CA ALA A 200 5.62 37.74 -14.47
C ALA A 200 4.08 37.82 -14.58
N ASP A 201 3.48 37.18 -15.58
CA ASP A 201 2.02 37.06 -15.77
C ASP A 201 1.32 36.07 -14.84
N GLY A 202 2.12 35.40 -13.96
CA GLY A 202 1.62 34.39 -13.03
C GLY A 202 1.55 32.97 -13.60
N ALA A 203 1.90 32.74 -14.86
CA ALA A 203 1.94 31.40 -15.43
C ALA A 203 3.04 30.57 -14.76
N VAL A 204 2.68 29.34 -14.38
CA VAL A 204 3.56 28.43 -13.62
C VAL A 204 3.61 27.08 -14.30
N THR A 205 4.80 26.53 -14.45
CA THR A 205 5.00 25.11 -14.81
C THR A 205 6.06 24.49 -13.91
N THR A 206 5.84 23.23 -13.48
CA THR A 206 6.77 22.50 -12.64
C THR A 206 7.32 21.32 -13.40
N GLN A 207 8.64 21.19 -13.46
CA GLN A 207 9.34 20.13 -14.19
C GLN A 207 10.34 19.41 -13.28
N LYS A 208 10.50 18.11 -13.47
CA LYS A 208 11.48 17.31 -12.75
C LYS A 208 12.87 17.49 -13.36
N ILE A 209 13.88 17.58 -12.49
CA ILE A 209 15.27 17.68 -12.89
C ILE A 209 15.82 16.28 -13.14
N THR A 210 16.31 16.05 -14.36
CA THR A 210 16.91 14.77 -14.77
C THR A 210 18.42 14.75 -14.72
N ALA A 211 19.07 15.89 -14.94
CA ALA A 211 20.51 16.03 -14.80
C ALA A 211 20.88 17.44 -14.35
N VAL A 212 22.00 17.55 -13.66
CA VAL A 212 22.57 18.82 -13.19
C VAL A 212 24.05 18.85 -13.53
N THR A 213 24.50 19.93 -14.14
CA THR A 213 25.92 20.20 -14.43
C THR A 213 26.25 21.60 -13.94
N SER A 214 27.20 21.72 -13.01
CA SER A 214 27.64 23.02 -12.50
C SER A 214 28.99 23.38 -13.15
N GLU A 215 29.03 24.56 -13.78
CA GLU A 215 30.22 25.10 -14.41
C GLU A 215 30.48 26.53 -13.87
N GLY A 216 31.41 26.63 -12.92
CA GLY A 216 31.76 27.92 -12.32
C GLY A 216 30.63 28.61 -11.56
N SER A 217 30.15 29.74 -12.04
CA SER A 217 29.06 30.53 -11.45
C SER A 217 27.70 30.20 -12.01
N GLU A 218 27.61 29.23 -12.91
CA GLU A 218 26.36 28.82 -13.57
C GLU A 218 26.04 27.37 -13.30
N THR A 219 24.74 27.08 -13.15
CA THR A 219 24.22 25.72 -13.03
C THR A 219 23.30 25.45 -14.21
N ARG A 220 23.63 24.40 -14.98
CA ARG A 220 22.80 23.89 -16.09
C ARG A 220 21.95 22.75 -15.60
N VAL A 221 20.66 22.87 -15.78
CA VAL A 221 19.67 21.89 -15.30
C VAL A 221 18.91 21.35 -16.51
N THR A 222 18.94 20.03 -16.68
CA THR A 222 18.13 19.35 -17.71
C THR A 222 16.76 18.98 -17.15
N LEU A 223 15.71 19.33 -17.87
CA LEU A 223 14.33 19.06 -17.48
C LEU A 223 13.83 17.77 -18.12
N ALA A 224 12.91 17.07 -17.43
CA ALA A 224 12.30 15.84 -17.93
C ALA A 224 11.38 16.04 -19.14
N LYS A 225 10.77 17.23 -19.25
CA LYS A 225 9.88 17.59 -20.36
C LYS A 225 10.10 19.05 -20.75
N ASN A 226 9.77 19.35 -22.01
CA ASN A 226 9.76 20.74 -22.48
C ASN A 226 8.71 21.55 -21.72
N PRO A 227 9.09 22.67 -21.07
CA PRO A 227 8.15 23.54 -20.34
C PRO A 227 7.16 24.28 -21.28
N GLY A 228 7.40 24.23 -22.60
CA GLY A 228 6.62 24.93 -23.64
C GLY A 228 7.26 26.25 -24.06
N ASP A 229 6.98 26.66 -25.28
CA ASP A 229 7.55 27.86 -25.92
C ASP A 229 7.13 29.20 -25.24
N LYS A 230 6.24 29.11 -24.27
CA LYS A 230 5.78 30.27 -23.49
C LYS A 230 6.79 30.78 -22.48
N TYR A 231 7.76 29.94 -22.09
CA TYR A 231 8.81 30.28 -21.11
C TYR A 231 10.10 30.63 -21.83
N GLY A 232 10.70 31.75 -21.49
CA GLY A 232 11.93 32.26 -22.07
C GLY A 232 12.87 32.82 -20.97
N SER A 233 13.80 33.68 -21.37
CA SER A 233 14.71 34.38 -20.45
C SER A 233 14.01 35.41 -19.52
N ASP A 234 12.70 35.64 -19.74
CA ASP A 234 11.85 36.47 -18.88
C ASP A 234 11.20 35.68 -17.72
N ALA A 235 11.49 34.39 -17.63
CA ALA A 235 10.98 33.53 -16.57
C ALA A 235 11.91 33.54 -15.33
N PHE A 236 11.31 33.23 -14.20
CA PHE A 236 12.01 32.99 -12.93
C PHE A 236 11.91 31.53 -12.57
N VAL A 237 12.91 31.07 -11.83
CA VAL A 237 13.02 29.69 -11.35
C VAL A 237 12.91 29.68 -9.84
N ILE A 238 12.03 28.83 -9.33
CA ILE A 238 12.02 28.43 -7.92
C ILE A 238 12.44 26.97 -7.86
N LEU A 239 13.54 26.71 -7.15
CA LEU A 239 14.01 25.36 -6.92
C LEU A 239 13.20 24.72 -5.81
N LEU A 240 12.60 23.57 -6.09
CA LEU A 240 11.83 22.77 -5.13
C LEU A 240 12.66 21.55 -4.74
N LYS A 241 13.15 21.53 -3.51
CA LYS A 241 13.91 20.41 -2.97
C LYS A 241 12.99 19.27 -2.58
N ARG A 242 13.35 18.08 -3.00
CA ARG A 242 12.64 16.84 -2.67
C ARG A 242 12.80 16.54 -1.18
N HIS A 243 11.71 16.53 -0.45
CA HIS A 243 11.68 16.14 0.96
C HIS A 243 10.82 14.88 1.13
N GLN A 244 11.46 13.75 1.37
CA GLN A 244 10.77 12.50 1.71
C GLN A 244 10.60 12.44 3.22
N ARG A 245 9.35 12.28 3.69
CA ARG A 245 9.04 12.29 5.13
C ARG A 245 9.77 11.20 5.90
N THR A 246 9.80 9.98 5.35
CA THR A 246 10.37 8.83 6.04
C THR A 246 11.07 7.93 5.03
N SER A 247 12.21 7.35 5.39
CA SER A 247 12.90 6.38 4.53
C SER A 247 12.06 5.10 4.37
N ILE A 248 12.17 4.45 3.21
CA ILE A 248 11.37 3.27 2.86
C ILE A 248 11.44 2.16 3.92
N PRO A 249 12.63 1.73 4.40
CA PRO A 249 12.71 0.66 5.40
C PRO A 249 12.04 1.02 6.72
N VAL A 250 12.17 2.28 7.15
CA VAL A 250 11.56 2.78 8.39
C VAL A 250 10.05 2.85 8.25
N ALA A 251 9.52 3.28 7.10
CA ALA A 251 8.08 3.30 6.85
C ALA A 251 7.49 1.88 6.90
N ILE A 252 8.13 0.90 6.26
CA ILE A 252 7.72 -0.51 6.30
C ILE A 252 7.74 -1.03 7.75
N ALA A 253 8.81 -0.76 8.49
CA ALA A 253 8.94 -1.18 9.89
C ALA A 253 7.84 -0.58 10.79
N ILE A 254 7.52 0.71 10.61
CA ILE A 254 6.44 1.39 11.35
C ILE A 254 5.09 0.74 11.04
N VAL A 255 4.77 0.50 9.77
CA VAL A 255 3.48 -0.10 9.38
C VAL A 255 3.34 -1.52 9.94
N LEU A 256 4.41 -2.34 9.88
CA LEU A 256 4.42 -3.67 10.49
C LEU A 256 4.27 -3.60 12.02
N LEU A 257 4.95 -2.67 12.68
CA LEU A 257 4.84 -2.47 14.12
C LEU A 257 3.41 -2.06 14.52
N VAL A 258 2.80 -1.15 13.77
CA VAL A 258 1.38 -0.79 13.95
C VAL A 258 0.50 -2.03 13.81
N GLY A 259 0.66 -2.82 12.76
CA GLY A 259 -0.09 -4.07 12.58
C GLY A 259 0.08 -5.03 13.75
N MET A 260 1.31 -5.28 14.20
CA MET A 260 1.55 -6.13 15.38
C MET A 260 0.90 -5.56 16.65
N THR A 261 0.91 -4.25 16.84
CA THR A 261 0.28 -3.57 17.97
C THR A 261 -1.24 -3.74 17.94
N LEU A 262 -1.87 -3.62 16.76
CA LEU A 262 -3.30 -3.87 16.60
C LEU A 262 -3.66 -5.31 16.99
N GLY A 263 -2.90 -6.29 16.53
CA GLY A 263 -3.08 -7.69 16.93
C GLY A 263 -2.84 -7.95 18.41
N PHE A 264 -1.88 -7.27 19.00
CA PHE A 264 -1.64 -7.33 20.43
C PHE A 264 -2.84 -6.79 21.23
N ILE A 265 -3.44 -5.68 20.78
CA ILE A 265 -4.66 -5.12 21.38
C ILE A 265 -5.82 -6.13 21.26
N HIS A 266 -6.05 -6.72 20.07
CA HIS A 266 -7.06 -7.76 19.89
C HIS A 266 -6.82 -8.93 20.84
N GLY A 267 -5.59 -9.42 20.90
CA GLY A 267 -5.22 -10.52 21.78
C GLY A 267 -5.48 -10.21 23.24
N ILE A 268 -5.19 -9.00 23.73
CA ILE A 268 -5.48 -8.59 25.11
C ILE A 268 -6.99 -8.52 25.37
N LEU A 269 -7.75 -7.89 24.47
CA LEU A 269 -9.21 -7.75 24.63
C LEU A 269 -9.90 -9.12 24.69
N VAL A 270 -9.46 -10.06 23.85
CA VAL A 270 -10.01 -11.42 23.84
C VAL A 270 -9.58 -12.23 25.06
N THR A 271 -8.30 -12.16 25.46
CA THR A 271 -7.76 -13.08 26.47
C THR A 271 -7.86 -12.57 27.89
N ARG A 272 -7.63 -11.27 28.13
CA ARG A 272 -7.66 -10.68 29.48
C ARG A 272 -9.01 -10.08 29.81
N VAL A 273 -9.58 -9.33 28.88
CA VAL A 273 -10.92 -8.72 29.08
C VAL A 273 -12.04 -9.75 28.80
N LYS A 274 -11.70 -10.87 28.12
CA LYS A 274 -12.61 -11.98 27.78
C LYS A 274 -13.77 -11.56 26.89
N LEU A 275 -13.58 -10.57 26.02
CA LEU A 275 -14.54 -10.21 25.00
C LEU A 275 -14.60 -11.28 23.90
N GLN A 276 -15.78 -11.42 23.31
CA GLN A 276 -15.93 -12.33 22.18
C GLN A 276 -15.07 -11.87 20.97
N PRO A 277 -14.28 -12.75 20.35
CA PRO A 277 -13.44 -12.41 19.21
C PRO A 277 -14.17 -11.67 18.08
N PHE A 278 -15.36 -12.13 17.74
CA PHE A 278 -16.22 -11.50 16.74
C PHE A 278 -16.51 -10.03 17.04
N VAL A 279 -16.88 -9.70 18.30
CA VAL A 279 -17.20 -8.33 18.69
C VAL A 279 -15.96 -7.44 18.62
N VAL A 280 -14.82 -7.91 19.15
CA VAL A 280 -13.55 -7.17 19.14
C VAL A 280 -13.16 -6.81 17.71
N THR A 281 -13.17 -7.78 16.80
CA THR A 281 -12.70 -7.58 15.44
C THR A 281 -13.70 -6.85 14.56
N LEU A 282 -15.00 -6.97 14.84
CA LEU A 282 -16.03 -6.17 14.19
C LEU A 282 -15.90 -4.68 14.56
N CYS A 283 -15.71 -4.37 15.84
CA CYS A 283 -15.44 -2.99 16.28
C CYS A 283 -14.15 -2.46 15.64
N ALA A 284 -13.10 -3.27 15.60
CA ALA A 284 -11.83 -2.91 15.00
C ALA A 284 -11.98 -2.63 13.48
N LEU A 285 -12.78 -3.42 12.76
CA LEU A 285 -13.10 -3.17 11.34
C LEU A 285 -13.63 -1.75 11.14
N LEU A 286 -14.59 -1.32 11.96
CA LEU A 286 -15.19 0.02 11.87
C LEU A 286 -14.18 1.11 12.27
N ILE A 287 -13.44 0.90 13.36
CA ILE A 287 -12.44 1.86 13.85
C ILE A 287 -11.34 2.05 12.79
N TYR A 288 -10.74 0.99 12.27
CA TYR A 288 -9.63 1.10 11.32
C TYR A 288 -10.09 1.72 10.00
N ARG A 289 -11.30 1.41 9.56
CA ARG A 289 -11.91 2.06 8.39
C ARG A 289 -12.12 3.55 8.64
N GLY A 290 -12.68 3.93 9.77
CA GLY A 290 -12.90 5.31 10.15
C GLY A 290 -11.60 6.10 10.27
N VAL A 291 -10.58 5.53 10.92
CA VAL A 291 -9.24 6.14 11.03
C VAL A 291 -8.59 6.33 9.66
N SER A 292 -8.68 5.34 8.77
CA SER A 292 -8.14 5.45 7.41
C SER A 292 -8.75 6.60 6.64
N ARG A 293 -10.08 6.75 6.72
CA ARG A 293 -10.82 7.86 6.09
C ARG A 293 -10.47 9.22 6.70
N TRP A 294 -10.36 9.28 8.02
CA TRP A 294 -9.98 10.51 8.72
C TRP A 294 -8.57 10.96 8.36
N LEU A 295 -7.59 10.06 8.34
CA LEU A 295 -6.19 10.39 8.01
C LEU A 295 -6.00 10.95 6.60
N THR A 296 -6.86 10.57 5.67
CA THR A 296 -6.76 10.99 4.26
C THR A 296 -7.78 12.07 3.87
N GLY A 297 -8.67 12.46 4.79
CA GLY A 297 -9.83 13.29 4.46
C GLY A 297 -10.75 12.62 3.42
N ASP A 298 -10.84 11.29 3.45
CA ASP A 298 -11.57 10.43 2.51
C ASP A 298 -11.08 10.47 1.04
N ASN A 299 -9.91 11.09 0.81
CA ASN A 299 -9.29 11.15 -0.52
C ASN A 299 -8.42 9.91 -0.78
N PRO A 300 -8.32 9.46 -2.03
CA PRO A 300 -7.37 8.41 -2.39
C PRO A 300 -5.92 8.82 -2.09
N ALA A 301 -5.17 7.91 -1.49
CA ALA A 301 -3.77 8.10 -1.13
C ALA A 301 -2.89 7.23 -2.03
N GLY A 302 -1.96 7.84 -2.77
CA GLY A 302 -1.02 7.18 -3.66
C GLY A 302 0.44 7.34 -3.21
N PHE A 303 1.36 6.77 -3.99
CA PHE A 303 2.80 6.76 -3.68
C PHE A 303 3.60 7.76 -4.51
N GLY A 304 2.94 8.49 -5.43
CA GLY A 304 3.60 9.47 -6.29
C GLY A 304 4.80 8.87 -7.02
N GLU A 305 5.95 9.53 -6.95
CA GLU A 305 7.20 9.08 -7.61
C GLU A 305 7.72 7.74 -7.10
N LEU A 306 7.46 7.41 -5.84
CA LEU A 306 7.93 6.16 -5.25
C LEU A 306 7.20 4.94 -5.80
N GLN A 307 6.10 5.13 -6.53
CA GLN A 307 5.41 4.04 -7.22
C GLN A 307 6.30 3.36 -8.26
N GLU A 308 7.13 4.11 -8.98
CA GLU A 308 8.06 3.54 -9.97
C GLU A 308 9.12 2.65 -9.32
N VAL A 309 9.55 3.00 -8.10
CA VAL A 309 10.58 2.26 -7.35
C VAL A 309 9.98 1.08 -6.59
N LEU A 310 8.82 1.27 -5.97
CA LEU A 310 8.21 0.28 -5.06
C LEU A 310 7.19 -0.62 -5.76
N GLY A 311 6.54 -0.15 -6.81
CA GLY A 311 5.57 -0.93 -7.58
C GLY A 311 6.09 -2.30 -8.02
N PRO A 312 7.35 -2.41 -8.51
CA PRO A 312 7.94 -3.70 -8.86
C PRO A 312 7.99 -4.73 -7.72
N VAL A 313 7.97 -4.32 -6.46
CA VAL A 313 7.92 -5.26 -5.31
C VAL A 313 6.57 -5.99 -5.26
N ALA A 314 5.49 -5.34 -5.67
CA ALA A 314 4.14 -5.90 -5.62
C ALA A 314 3.64 -6.45 -6.96
N SER A 315 4.10 -5.91 -8.09
CA SER A 315 3.66 -6.29 -9.44
C SER A 315 4.79 -6.75 -10.36
N GLY A 316 6.06 -6.63 -9.93
CA GLY A 316 7.24 -7.06 -10.68
C GLY A 316 7.30 -8.57 -10.85
N ARG A 317 8.03 -9.01 -11.89
CA ARG A 317 8.12 -10.41 -12.30
C ARG A 317 9.56 -10.82 -12.52
N VAL A 318 9.90 -12.03 -12.10
CA VAL A 318 11.19 -12.68 -12.44
C VAL A 318 10.97 -13.53 -13.67
N GLY A 319 11.64 -13.19 -14.78
CA GLY A 319 11.45 -13.88 -16.07
C GLY A 319 11.97 -15.31 -16.03
N LEU A 320 11.16 -16.26 -16.52
CA LEU A 320 11.53 -17.67 -16.69
C LEU A 320 11.61 -18.07 -18.14
N ALA A 321 10.82 -17.46 -19.02
CA ALA A 321 10.83 -17.74 -20.46
C ALA A 321 10.89 -16.45 -21.25
N TYR A 322 11.77 -16.42 -22.23
CA TYR A 322 12.03 -15.27 -23.11
C TYR A 322 11.89 -15.67 -24.56
N ARG A 323 11.42 -14.75 -25.39
CA ARG A 323 11.44 -14.85 -26.86
C ARG A 323 12.26 -13.67 -27.39
N GLY A 324 13.54 -13.94 -27.67
CA GLY A 324 14.49 -12.86 -27.88
C GLY A 324 14.74 -12.08 -26.61
N SER A 325 14.60 -10.77 -26.63
CA SER A 325 14.70 -9.88 -25.46
C SER A 325 13.39 -9.72 -24.68
N GLU A 326 12.25 -10.21 -25.22
CA GLU A 326 10.94 -10.06 -24.60
C GLU A 326 10.65 -11.20 -23.61
N MET A 327 10.25 -10.85 -22.39
CA MET A 327 9.81 -11.79 -21.37
C MET A 327 8.40 -12.32 -21.70
N VAL A 328 8.32 -13.61 -22.07
CA VAL A 328 7.04 -14.27 -22.37
C VAL A 328 6.34 -14.73 -21.09
N PHE A 329 7.09 -15.24 -20.11
CA PHE A 329 6.56 -15.71 -18.84
C PHE A 329 7.50 -15.37 -17.68
N GLY A 330 6.93 -14.86 -16.59
CA GLY A 330 7.65 -14.57 -15.36
C GLY A 330 6.81 -14.87 -14.13
N ILE A 331 7.46 -15.23 -13.04
CA ILE A 331 6.79 -15.42 -11.74
C ILE A 331 6.74 -14.07 -11.01
N PRO A 332 5.57 -13.65 -10.49
CA PRO A 332 5.46 -12.45 -9.68
C PRO A 332 6.34 -12.50 -8.42
N ILE A 333 6.98 -11.38 -8.08
CA ILE A 333 7.81 -11.27 -6.87
C ILE A 333 7.02 -11.62 -5.60
N PRO A 334 5.76 -11.21 -5.41
CA PRO A 334 4.97 -11.59 -4.24
C PRO A 334 4.78 -13.11 -4.08
N PHE A 335 4.90 -13.90 -5.17
CA PHE A 335 4.78 -15.36 -5.08
C PHE A 335 5.96 -16.00 -4.32
N PHE A 336 7.16 -15.45 -4.50
CA PHE A 336 8.32 -15.91 -3.73
C PHE A 336 8.16 -15.54 -2.25
N LEU A 337 7.61 -14.35 -1.96
CA LEU A 337 7.32 -13.93 -0.60
C LEU A 337 6.26 -14.82 0.07
N LEU A 338 5.14 -15.11 -0.63
CA LEU A 338 4.13 -16.05 -0.14
C LEU A 338 4.73 -17.42 0.13
N THR A 339 5.57 -17.91 -0.79
CA THR A 339 6.22 -19.23 -0.63
C THR A 339 7.12 -19.26 0.61
N ALA A 340 7.93 -18.22 0.81
CA ALA A 340 8.80 -18.10 1.99
C ALA A 340 7.97 -18.04 3.28
N ILE A 341 6.95 -17.18 3.33
CA ILE A 341 6.03 -17.06 4.48
C ILE A 341 5.30 -18.39 4.71
N GLY A 342 4.81 -19.03 3.65
CA GLY A 342 4.13 -20.32 3.72
C GLY A 342 5.00 -21.42 4.31
N ILE A 343 6.27 -21.51 3.91
CA ILE A 343 7.24 -22.47 4.46
C ILE A 343 7.48 -22.18 5.94
N VAL A 344 7.77 -20.93 6.30
CA VAL A 344 8.01 -20.52 7.69
C VAL A 344 6.79 -20.81 8.55
N ALA A 345 5.59 -20.43 8.10
CA ALA A 345 4.34 -20.67 8.80
C ALA A 345 4.02 -22.17 8.94
N ALA A 346 4.28 -22.98 7.90
CA ALA A 346 4.07 -24.42 7.93
C ALA A 346 5.03 -25.12 8.92
N VAL A 347 6.31 -24.71 8.93
CA VAL A 347 7.30 -25.20 9.90
C VAL A 347 6.92 -24.75 11.31
N PHE A 348 6.54 -23.49 11.49
CA PHE A 348 6.09 -22.95 12.77
C PHE A 348 4.89 -23.76 13.31
N LEU A 349 3.84 -23.94 12.52
CA LEU A 349 2.64 -24.67 12.95
C LEU A 349 2.90 -26.16 13.17
N GLY A 350 3.70 -26.79 12.29
CA GLY A 350 3.86 -28.26 12.30
C GLY A 350 4.99 -28.76 13.18
N ARG A 351 6.06 -27.97 13.40
CA ARG A 351 7.27 -28.45 14.07
C ARG A 351 7.60 -27.74 15.38
N THR A 352 7.02 -26.57 15.66
CA THR A 352 7.30 -25.86 16.92
C THR A 352 6.38 -26.28 18.06
N VAL A 353 6.79 -26.00 19.29
CA VAL A 353 5.97 -26.20 20.50
C VAL A 353 4.75 -25.30 20.48
N LEU A 354 4.93 -24.01 20.05
CA LEU A 354 3.85 -23.04 19.93
C LEU A 354 2.79 -23.47 18.91
N GLY A 355 3.22 -24.03 17.77
CA GLY A 355 2.28 -24.57 16.77
C GLY A 355 1.42 -25.70 17.33
N ARG A 356 2.02 -26.61 18.13
CA ARG A 356 1.27 -27.65 18.83
C ARG A 356 0.31 -27.09 19.87
N TYR A 357 0.69 -26.05 20.58
CA TYR A 357 -0.19 -25.36 21.53
C TYR A 357 -1.37 -24.68 20.86
N LEU A 358 -1.18 -24.05 19.69
CA LEU A 358 -2.27 -23.49 18.88
C LEU A 358 -3.32 -24.56 18.51
N LEU A 359 -2.87 -25.71 18.01
CA LEU A 359 -3.74 -26.83 17.66
C LEU A 359 -4.44 -27.44 18.89
N ALA A 360 -3.73 -27.58 20.02
CA ALA A 360 -4.30 -28.10 21.26
C ALA A 360 -5.38 -27.17 21.84
N LEU A 361 -5.09 -25.87 21.89
CA LEU A 361 -6.01 -24.83 22.34
C LEU A 361 -7.30 -24.84 21.53
N GLY A 362 -7.21 -24.86 20.19
CA GLY A 362 -8.40 -24.86 19.34
C GLY A 362 -9.22 -26.15 19.42
N ARG A 363 -8.64 -27.29 19.86
CA ARG A 363 -9.40 -28.53 20.09
C ARG A 363 -10.22 -28.47 21.39
N ASN A 364 -9.60 -28.04 22.45
CA ASN A 364 -10.25 -27.88 23.76
C ASN A 364 -9.38 -26.95 24.61
N GLU A 365 -9.85 -25.72 24.81
CA GLU A 365 -9.15 -24.70 25.58
C GLU A 365 -8.99 -25.09 27.05
N GLU A 366 -10.03 -25.69 27.67
CA GLU A 366 -9.97 -26.10 29.07
C GLU A 366 -8.94 -27.18 29.28
N ALA A 367 -8.95 -28.25 28.45
CA ALA A 367 -7.96 -29.31 28.53
C ALA A 367 -6.55 -28.78 28.30
N ALA A 368 -6.34 -27.86 27.36
CA ALA A 368 -5.05 -27.23 27.14
C ALA A 368 -4.57 -26.45 28.36
N ARG A 369 -5.47 -25.70 29.00
CA ARG A 369 -5.18 -24.96 30.25
C ARG A 369 -4.84 -25.86 31.40
N PHE A 370 -5.58 -26.96 31.60
CA PHE A 370 -5.27 -27.97 32.63
C PHE A 370 -3.96 -28.68 32.38
N SER A 371 -3.51 -28.77 31.12
CA SER A 371 -2.19 -29.31 30.74
C SER A 371 -1.04 -28.30 30.92
N GLY A 372 -1.29 -27.13 31.54
CA GLY A 372 -0.28 -26.12 31.83
C GLY A 372 0.03 -25.19 30.65
N ILE A 373 -0.75 -25.24 29.55
CA ILE A 373 -0.58 -24.32 28.41
C ILE A 373 -1.17 -22.95 28.76
N ASN A 374 -0.37 -21.89 28.56
CA ASN A 374 -0.87 -20.54 28.71
C ASN A 374 -1.70 -20.15 27.47
N THR A 375 -3.01 -20.48 27.52
CA THR A 375 -3.96 -20.27 26.40
C THR A 375 -4.03 -18.81 25.97
N GLY A 376 -4.00 -17.87 26.92
CA GLY A 376 -4.05 -16.45 26.62
C GLY A 376 -2.84 -15.96 25.80
N ARG A 377 -1.61 -16.41 26.13
CA ARG A 377 -0.41 -16.05 25.34
C ARG A 377 -0.47 -16.64 23.93
N VAL A 378 -0.94 -17.88 23.81
CA VAL A 378 -1.04 -18.56 22.51
C VAL A 378 -2.06 -17.86 21.60
N THR A 379 -3.22 -17.50 22.14
CA THR A 379 -4.25 -16.72 21.40
C THR A 379 -3.73 -15.34 21.00
N LEU A 380 -3.05 -14.64 21.91
CA LEU A 380 -2.45 -13.32 21.63
C LEU A 380 -1.46 -13.40 20.45
N ILE A 381 -0.58 -14.41 20.43
CA ILE A 381 0.37 -14.62 19.34
C ILE A 381 -0.35 -14.86 18.01
N ALA A 382 -1.46 -15.61 18.00
CA ALA A 382 -2.25 -15.84 16.79
C ALA A 382 -2.80 -14.52 16.20
N TYR A 383 -3.34 -13.62 17.03
CA TYR A 383 -3.82 -12.31 16.56
C TYR A 383 -2.68 -11.41 16.08
N VAL A 384 -1.53 -11.39 16.77
CA VAL A 384 -0.35 -10.62 16.34
C VAL A 384 0.16 -11.10 14.96
N ILE A 385 0.22 -12.41 14.74
CA ILE A 385 0.60 -12.97 13.43
C ILE A 385 -0.42 -12.57 12.36
N CYS A 386 -1.72 -12.69 12.67
CA CYS A 386 -2.80 -12.37 11.72
C CYS A 386 -2.71 -10.92 11.23
N THR A 387 -2.66 -9.97 12.15
CA THR A 387 -2.63 -8.54 11.80
C THR A 387 -1.27 -8.11 11.22
N ALA A 388 -0.16 -8.75 11.59
CA ALA A 388 1.13 -8.54 10.94
C ALA A 388 1.08 -8.97 9.46
N MET A 389 0.45 -10.13 9.17
CA MET A 389 0.23 -10.60 7.80
C MET A 389 -0.76 -9.69 7.05
N ALA A 390 -1.80 -9.20 7.72
CA ALA A 390 -2.72 -8.23 7.15
C ALA A 390 -2.02 -6.91 6.78
N SER A 391 -1.09 -6.44 7.62
CA SER A 391 -0.31 -5.22 7.34
C SER A 391 0.67 -5.43 6.20
N LEU A 392 1.37 -6.57 6.17
CA LEU A 392 2.27 -6.92 5.07
C LEU A 392 1.50 -7.04 3.74
N GLY A 393 0.39 -7.78 3.74
CA GLY A 393 -0.50 -7.89 2.58
C GLY A 393 -1.05 -6.52 2.17
N GLY A 394 -1.44 -5.68 3.14
CA GLY A 394 -1.95 -4.33 2.90
C GLY A 394 -0.96 -3.43 2.19
N MET A 395 0.32 -3.45 2.57
CA MET A 395 1.38 -2.73 1.87
C MET A 395 1.54 -3.22 0.43
N LEU A 396 1.55 -4.54 0.21
CA LEU A 396 1.68 -5.11 -1.13
C LEU A 396 0.45 -4.80 -2.00
N PHE A 397 -0.77 -4.94 -1.47
CA PHE A 397 -2.00 -4.57 -2.18
C PHE A 397 -2.02 -3.10 -2.56
N ALA A 398 -1.58 -2.22 -1.66
CA ALA A 398 -1.53 -0.79 -1.90
C ALA A 398 -0.56 -0.44 -3.05
N LEU A 399 0.61 -1.07 -3.07
CA LEU A 399 1.61 -0.91 -4.14
C LEU A 399 1.14 -1.52 -5.47
N ASP A 400 0.41 -2.65 -5.45
CA ASP A 400 -0.16 -3.27 -6.65
C ASP A 400 -1.27 -2.40 -7.26
N SER A 401 -2.10 -1.79 -6.42
CA SER A 401 -3.23 -0.93 -6.84
C SER A 401 -2.83 0.51 -7.14
N THR A 402 -1.56 0.90 -6.92
CA THR A 402 -1.00 2.25 -7.09
C THR A 402 -1.60 3.34 -6.20
N SER A 403 -2.80 3.15 -5.69
CA SER A 403 -3.47 4.06 -4.76
C SER A 403 -4.43 3.30 -3.84
N VAL A 404 -4.69 3.89 -2.68
CA VAL A 404 -5.60 3.37 -1.65
C VAL A 404 -6.79 4.30 -1.52
N SER A 405 -7.97 3.82 -1.90
CA SER A 405 -9.24 4.52 -1.66
C SER A 405 -9.80 4.11 -0.31
N PRO A 406 -9.77 4.96 0.73
CA PRO A 406 -10.05 4.55 2.11
C PRO A 406 -11.46 4.02 2.34
N SER A 407 -12.43 4.45 1.52
CA SER A 407 -13.82 4.02 1.61
C SER A 407 -14.07 2.60 1.11
N SER A 408 -13.30 2.13 0.11
CA SER A 408 -13.57 0.86 -0.59
C SER A 408 -12.40 -0.14 -0.56
N PHE A 409 -11.17 0.33 -0.39
CA PHE A 409 -9.98 -0.53 -0.42
C PHE A 409 -10.00 -1.57 0.70
N GLY A 410 -9.77 -2.83 0.35
CA GLY A 410 -9.79 -3.93 1.31
C GLY A 410 -11.20 -4.37 1.75
N ASN A 411 -12.27 -3.88 1.12
CA ASN A 411 -13.62 -4.35 1.43
C ASN A 411 -13.77 -5.83 1.11
N SER A 412 -14.32 -6.57 2.06
CA SER A 412 -14.57 -8.02 1.97
C SER A 412 -13.31 -8.90 1.90
N TYR A 413 -12.10 -8.34 2.03
CA TYR A 413 -10.86 -9.15 1.99
C TYR A 413 -10.79 -10.14 3.15
N GLU A 414 -11.38 -9.81 4.31
CA GLU A 414 -11.57 -10.75 5.42
C GLU A 414 -12.39 -11.97 5.02
N LEU A 415 -13.45 -11.77 4.24
CA LEU A 415 -14.30 -12.87 3.78
C LEU A 415 -13.55 -13.80 2.82
N TYR A 416 -12.78 -13.24 1.89
CA TYR A 416 -11.94 -14.03 0.97
C TYR A 416 -10.87 -14.82 1.74
N ALA A 417 -10.21 -14.21 2.73
CA ALA A 417 -9.18 -14.85 3.52
C ALA A 417 -9.75 -15.99 4.39
N ILE A 418 -10.89 -15.77 5.05
CA ILE A 418 -11.59 -16.78 5.84
C ILE A 418 -12.06 -17.92 4.94
N ALA A 419 -12.69 -17.60 3.80
CA ALA A 419 -13.14 -18.59 2.83
C ALA A 419 -11.99 -19.47 2.33
N ALA A 420 -10.86 -18.86 1.96
CA ALA A 420 -9.66 -19.56 1.53
C ALA A 420 -9.12 -20.51 2.63
N ALA A 421 -9.09 -20.06 3.88
CA ALA A 421 -8.66 -20.87 5.00
C ALA A 421 -9.59 -22.06 5.28
N VAL A 422 -10.91 -21.83 5.23
CA VAL A 422 -11.93 -22.86 5.44
C VAL A 422 -11.90 -23.88 4.31
N LEU A 423 -11.91 -23.44 3.06
CA LEU A 423 -11.74 -24.31 1.88
C LEU A 423 -10.41 -25.07 1.96
N GLY A 424 -9.36 -24.43 2.48
CA GLY A 424 -8.07 -25.02 2.74
C GLY A 424 -8.05 -26.06 3.86
N GLY A 425 -9.19 -26.31 4.50
CA GLY A 425 -9.38 -27.35 5.53
C GLY A 425 -9.11 -26.86 6.94
N CYS A 426 -9.02 -25.56 7.20
CA CYS A 426 -9.09 -25.02 8.55
C CYS A 426 -10.51 -25.16 9.11
N SER A 427 -10.65 -25.67 10.31
CA SER A 427 -11.94 -25.83 10.97
C SER A 427 -12.32 -24.55 11.71
N LEU A 428 -13.50 -24.00 11.43
CA LEU A 428 -14.05 -22.85 12.21
C LEU A 428 -14.27 -23.20 13.69
N ARG A 429 -14.35 -24.48 14.04
CA ARG A 429 -14.39 -24.94 15.43
C ARG A 429 -13.02 -24.94 16.09
N GLY A 430 -11.94 -24.64 15.33
CA GLY A 430 -10.55 -24.66 15.78
C GLY A 430 -9.91 -26.06 15.80
N GLY A 431 -8.63 -26.09 16.17
CA GLY A 431 -7.83 -27.29 16.41
C GLY A 431 -7.38 -28.06 15.17
N GLU A 432 -7.80 -27.65 13.97
CA GLU A 432 -7.42 -28.25 12.70
C GLU A 432 -7.10 -27.17 11.67
N GLY A 433 -6.00 -27.33 10.96
CA GLY A 433 -5.60 -26.44 9.88
C GLY A 433 -4.27 -26.86 9.24
N SER A 434 -4.06 -26.43 8.01
CA SER A 434 -2.84 -26.67 7.25
C SER A 434 -2.51 -25.45 6.41
N ILE A 435 -1.32 -24.90 6.58
CA ILE A 435 -0.86 -23.73 5.80
C ILE A 435 -0.85 -24.04 4.31
N PHE A 436 -0.35 -25.23 3.93
CA PHE A 436 -0.40 -25.66 2.52
C PHE A 436 -1.85 -25.75 2.02
N GLY A 437 -2.75 -26.30 2.83
CA GLY A 437 -4.19 -26.33 2.51
C GLY A 437 -4.76 -24.93 2.28
N VAL A 438 -4.40 -23.95 3.13
CA VAL A 438 -4.84 -22.55 2.98
C VAL A 438 -4.36 -21.94 1.67
N ILE A 439 -3.10 -22.18 1.27
CA ILE A 439 -2.59 -21.69 -0.03
C ILE A 439 -3.37 -22.33 -1.19
N VAL A 440 -3.66 -23.63 -1.14
CA VAL A 440 -4.48 -24.30 -2.15
C VAL A 440 -5.93 -23.77 -2.14
N GLY A 441 -6.50 -23.55 -0.96
CA GLY A 441 -7.85 -22.93 -0.83
C GLY A 441 -7.89 -21.52 -1.39
N THR A 442 -6.83 -20.73 -1.18
CA THR A 442 -6.68 -19.42 -1.82
C THR A 442 -6.61 -19.54 -3.34
N ALA A 443 -5.88 -20.53 -3.86
CA ALA A 443 -5.83 -20.79 -5.30
C ALA A 443 -7.22 -21.10 -5.89
N VAL A 444 -8.01 -21.94 -5.20
CA VAL A 444 -9.40 -22.21 -5.62
C VAL A 444 -10.22 -20.92 -5.68
N MET A 445 -10.15 -20.08 -4.65
CA MET A 445 -10.85 -18.78 -4.61
C MET A 445 -10.43 -17.87 -5.77
N GLN A 446 -9.13 -17.77 -6.05
CA GLN A 446 -8.64 -16.91 -7.13
C GLN A 446 -9.00 -17.46 -8.52
N VAL A 447 -9.02 -18.79 -8.70
CA VAL A 447 -9.50 -19.41 -9.95
C VAL A 447 -10.99 -19.15 -10.14
N LEU A 448 -11.80 -19.19 -9.08
CA LEU A 448 -13.23 -18.84 -9.15
C LEU A 448 -13.44 -17.38 -9.56
N ASN A 449 -12.71 -16.45 -8.98
CA ASN A 449 -12.75 -15.03 -9.36
C ASN A 449 -12.31 -14.83 -10.82
N ASN A 450 -11.27 -15.52 -11.25
CA ASN A 450 -10.78 -15.49 -12.61
C ASN A 450 -11.84 -16.09 -13.59
N MET A 451 -12.53 -17.13 -13.18
CA MET A 451 -13.64 -17.73 -13.93
C MET A 451 -14.77 -16.73 -14.19
N ILE A 452 -15.19 -15.97 -13.17
CA ILE A 452 -16.22 -14.92 -13.30
C ILE A 452 -15.82 -13.92 -14.38
N THR A 453 -14.56 -13.48 -14.35
CA THR A 453 -14.01 -12.52 -15.31
C THR A 453 -13.91 -13.10 -16.73
N LEU A 454 -13.34 -14.29 -16.88
CA LEU A 454 -13.09 -14.90 -18.20
C LEU A 454 -14.37 -15.36 -18.91
N LEU A 455 -15.36 -15.81 -18.15
CA LEU A 455 -16.67 -16.21 -18.67
C LEU A 455 -17.66 -15.04 -18.79
N GLN A 456 -17.17 -13.80 -18.50
CA GLN A 456 -17.97 -12.57 -18.57
C GLN A 456 -19.26 -12.63 -17.73
N ILE A 457 -19.21 -13.34 -16.61
CA ILE A 457 -20.32 -13.38 -15.65
C ILE A 457 -20.46 -11.98 -15.03
N PRO A 458 -21.69 -11.45 -14.89
CA PRO A 458 -21.90 -10.15 -14.26
C PRO A 458 -21.23 -10.07 -12.89
N GLN A 459 -20.45 -9.00 -12.65
CA GLN A 459 -19.68 -8.81 -11.43
C GLN A 459 -20.57 -8.76 -10.17
N SER A 460 -21.85 -8.41 -10.33
CA SER A 460 -22.86 -8.47 -9.27
C SER A 460 -23.10 -9.90 -8.72
N LEU A 461 -22.74 -10.93 -9.47
CA LEU A 461 -22.84 -12.33 -9.03
C LEU A 461 -21.57 -12.84 -8.32
N GLU A 462 -20.53 -12.04 -8.19
CA GLU A 462 -19.30 -12.42 -7.50
C GLU A 462 -19.57 -12.84 -6.05
N TYR A 463 -20.26 -12.03 -5.27
CA TYR A 463 -20.59 -12.34 -3.87
C TYR A 463 -21.52 -13.56 -3.72
N PRO A 464 -22.60 -13.72 -4.48
CA PRO A 464 -23.41 -14.94 -4.48
C PRO A 464 -22.59 -16.20 -4.78
N VAL A 465 -21.70 -16.17 -5.77
CA VAL A 465 -20.86 -17.33 -6.14
C VAL A 465 -19.91 -17.68 -5.01
N ILE A 466 -19.22 -16.68 -4.42
CA ILE A 466 -18.32 -16.88 -3.30
C ILE A 466 -19.07 -17.43 -2.08
N GLY A 467 -20.22 -16.85 -1.75
CA GLY A 467 -21.06 -17.30 -0.66
C GLY A 467 -21.53 -18.76 -0.84
N ALA A 468 -21.95 -19.13 -2.04
CA ALA A 468 -22.34 -20.49 -2.36
C ALA A 468 -21.18 -21.49 -2.21
N VAL A 469 -19.98 -21.12 -2.69
CA VAL A 469 -18.78 -21.97 -2.58
C VAL A 469 -18.38 -22.17 -1.12
N ILE A 470 -18.41 -21.12 -0.30
CA ILE A 470 -18.14 -21.23 1.14
C ILE A 470 -19.16 -22.16 1.80
N LEU A 471 -20.45 -21.98 1.51
CA LEU A 471 -21.52 -22.78 2.09
C LEU A 471 -21.37 -24.26 1.71
N ILE A 472 -21.12 -24.55 0.43
CA ILE A 472 -20.89 -25.92 -0.06
C ILE A 472 -19.65 -26.53 0.62
N GLY A 473 -18.58 -25.76 0.78
CA GLY A 473 -17.37 -26.20 1.45
C GLY A 473 -17.63 -26.57 2.92
N VAL A 474 -18.34 -25.73 3.66
CA VAL A 474 -18.69 -25.95 5.08
C VAL A 474 -19.65 -27.16 5.22
N LEU A 475 -20.68 -27.22 4.39
CA LEU A 475 -21.61 -28.37 4.38
C LEU A 475 -20.89 -29.68 4.04
N GLY A 476 -19.98 -29.68 3.09
CA GLY A 476 -19.17 -30.83 2.72
C GLY A 476 -18.31 -31.32 3.90
N ASP A 477 -17.64 -30.43 4.60
CA ASP A 477 -16.84 -30.78 5.80
C ASP A 477 -17.71 -31.39 6.91
N GLU A 478 -18.89 -30.80 7.18
CA GLU A 478 -19.81 -31.30 8.20
C GLU A 478 -20.37 -32.69 7.83
N LEU A 479 -20.74 -32.89 6.55
CA LEU A 479 -21.24 -34.21 6.09
C LEU A 479 -20.16 -35.28 6.20
N VAL A 480 -18.92 -35.00 5.81
CA VAL A 480 -17.80 -35.93 5.95
C VAL A 480 -17.56 -36.27 7.41
N ARG A 481 -17.59 -35.28 8.30
CA ARG A 481 -17.43 -35.50 9.75
C ARG A 481 -18.53 -36.38 10.33
N ARG A 482 -19.79 -36.12 9.98
CA ARG A 482 -20.92 -36.93 10.42
C ARG A 482 -20.83 -38.37 9.91
N ALA A 483 -20.43 -38.56 8.65
CA ALA A 483 -20.20 -39.88 8.09
C ALA A 483 -19.06 -40.65 8.80
N ALA A 484 -17.94 -39.96 9.12
CA ALA A 484 -16.82 -40.53 9.84
C ALA A 484 -17.21 -40.92 11.29
N ALA A 485 -18.00 -40.08 11.96
CA ALA A 485 -18.50 -40.38 13.31
C ALA A 485 -19.40 -41.63 13.33
N LYS A 486 -20.35 -41.73 12.37
CA LYS A 486 -21.22 -42.90 12.22
C LYS A 486 -20.40 -44.18 11.95
N ARG A 487 -19.35 -44.14 11.15
CA ARG A 487 -18.46 -45.29 10.89
C ARG A 487 -17.75 -45.76 12.15
N ARG A 488 -17.24 -44.82 12.97
CA ARG A 488 -16.56 -45.16 14.26
C ARG A 488 -17.50 -45.85 15.24
N VAL A 489 -18.74 -45.32 15.39
CA VAL A 489 -19.76 -45.95 16.25
C VAL A 489 -20.10 -47.38 15.79
N ARG A 490 -20.19 -47.60 14.47
CA ARG A 490 -20.44 -48.96 13.93
C ARG A 490 -19.26 -49.91 14.17
N GLN A 491 -18.03 -49.45 14.16
CA GLN A 491 -16.84 -50.26 14.42
C GLN A 491 -16.62 -50.60 15.92
N THR A 492 -17.23 -49.81 16.82
CA THR A 492 -17.16 -50.08 18.28
C THR A 492 -18.37 -50.85 18.79
N ALA A 493 -19.41 -51.05 17.98
CA ALA A 493 -20.65 -51.75 18.33
C ALA A 493 -20.76 -53.17 17.71
N GLY A 494 -19.79 -53.56 16.90
CA GLY A 494 -19.58 -54.92 16.39
C GLY A 494 -18.20 -55.46 16.76
#